data_0bb6f5614f06627ace85794f7c7829cc
#
_entry.id   0bb6f5614f06627ace85794f7c7829cc
#
_cell.length_a   1.000
_cell.length_b   1.000
_cell.length_c   1.000
_cell.angle_alpha   90.00
_cell.angle_beta   90.00
_cell.angle_gamma   90.00
#
_symmetry.space_group_name_H-M   'P 1'
#
loop_
_entity.id
_entity.type
_entity.pdbx_description
1 polymer ?
#
loop_
_entity_poly.entity_id
_entity_poly.type
_entity_poly.pdbx_seq_one_letter_code
_entity_poly.pdbx_strand_id
1 'polypeptide(L)'
;MSKQQYNLNTKTDYLNRKMFLDPAGPVTVQRFEEVKYNKLVKYEQEARGFFWVPEEISLTKDAQDFKDASDTVKHIFTANLLRQTALDSLQGRGPAQVFTPVISIPELEALMYNWSFFETNIHSRSYSHIIRNIYNVPKDVFNTIHD
;
A
#
# COMPACT_ATOMS: atom_id res chain seq x y z
N MET A 1 6.84 -11.81 20.31
CA MET A 1 7.42 -10.57 19.76
C MET A 1 7.68 -9.63 20.93
N SER A 2 8.94 -9.24 21.17
CA SER A 2 9.27 -8.23 22.17
C SER A 2 8.68 -6.89 21.75
N LYS A 3 8.00 -6.20 22.65
CA LYS A 3 7.55 -4.82 22.41
C LYS A 3 8.79 -3.98 22.13
N GLN A 4 8.84 -3.36 20.96
CA GLN A 4 9.90 -2.41 20.62
C GLN A 4 9.84 -1.25 21.61
N GLN A 5 10.86 -1.11 22.44
CA GLN A 5 10.96 0.02 23.37
C GLN A 5 11.59 1.19 22.63
N TYR A 6 10.83 2.27 22.46
CA TYR A 6 11.37 3.52 21.94
C TYR A 6 12.28 4.17 22.98
N ASN A 7 13.57 4.23 22.70
CA ASN A 7 14.55 4.93 23.51
C ASN A 7 14.99 6.20 22.79
N LEU A 8 14.46 7.34 23.18
CA LEU A 8 14.78 8.64 22.59
C LEU A 8 16.25 9.04 22.81
N ASN A 9 16.94 8.41 23.77
CA ASN A 9 18.36 8.66 24.04
C ASN A 9 19.31 7.79 23.21
N THR A 10 18.78 6.97 22.32
CA THR A 10 19.60 6.13 21.43
C THR A 10 20.38 7.03 20.46
N LYS A 11 21.69 6.94 20.47
CA LYS A 11 22.52 7.56 19.43
C LYS A 11 22.21 6.88 18.10
N THR A 12 21.70 7.65 17.16
CA THR A 12 21.29 7.14 15.85
C THR A 12 22.26 7.61 14.78
N ASP A 13 23.31 6.82 14.54
CA ASP A 13 24.23 7.02 13.41
C ASP A 13 23.75 6.17 12.22
N TYR A 14 22.73 6.65 11.53
CA TYR A 14 22.16 5.91 10.40
C TYR A 14 23.06 5.88 9.16
N LEU A 15 24.01 6.82 9.04
CA LEU A 15 24.95 6.87 7.91
C LEU A 15 25.86 5.64 7.87
N ASN A 16 26.22 5.10 9.03
CA ASN A 16 27.09 3.93 9.16
C ASN A 16 26.34 2.61 9.27
N ARG A 17 24.99 2.65 9.36
CA ARG A 17 24.18 1.42 9.48
C ARG A 17 24.08 0.64 8.18
N LYS A 18 23.88 -0.66 8.31
CA LYS A 18 23.40 -1.50 7.22
C LYS A 18 21.95 -1.14 6.91
N MET A 19 21.51 -1.41 5.69
CA MET A 19 20.13 -1.18 5.27
C MET A 19 19.14 -2.06 6.03
N PHE A 20 19.53 -3.32 6.26
CA PHE A 20 18.74 -4.33 6.95
C PHE A 20 19.57 -4.99 8.05
N LEU A 21 18.89 -5.41 9.11
CA LEU A 21 19.45 -6.24 10.19
C LEU A 21 20.78 -5.69 10.76
N ASP A 22 20.83 -4.38 10.95
CA ASP A 22 22.00 -3.78 11.60
C ASP A 22 22.08 -4.23 13.07
N PRO A 23 23.28 -4.54 13.61
CA PRO A 23 23.44 -4.91 15.00
C PRO A 23 22.93 -3.86 16.00
N ALA A 24 22.86 -2.59 15.62
CA ALA A 24 22.29 -1.52 16.44
C ALA A 24 20.73 -1.56 16.47
N GLY A 25 20.11 -2.47 15.72
CA GLY A 25 18.67 -2.68 15.70
C GLY A 25 17.91 -1.89 14.63
N PRO A 26 16.58 -1.93 14.67
CA PRO A 26 15.71 -1.23 13.73
C PRO A 26 15.76 0.29 13.93
N VAL A 27 15.06 1.01 13.08
CA VAL A 27 14.88 2.47 13.20
C VAL A 27 14.14 2.78 14.51
N THR A 28 14.65 3.74 15.28
CA THR A 28 14.05 4.17 16.55
C THR A 28 13.49 5.57 16.48
N VAL A 29 14.24 6.50 15.90
CA VAL A 29 13.83 7.90 15.70
C VAL A 29 13.98 8.21 14.22
N GLN A 30 12.92 8.71 13.61
CA GLN A 30 12.94 9.14 12.21
C GLN A 30 13.76 10.43 12.09
N ARG A 31 14.85 10.38 11.32
CA ARG A 31 15.75 11.50 11.06
C ARG A 31 16.10 11.56 9.59
N PHE A 32 15.91 12.73 9.00
CA PHE A 32 16.14 12.97 7.56
C PHE A 32 17.09 14.15 7.31
N GLU A 33 17.74 14.68 8.34
CA GLU A 33 18.71 15.77 8.19
C GLU A 33 19.96 15.28 7.43
N GLU A 34 20.33 14.02 7.66
CA GLU A 34 21.39 13.33 6.95
C GLU A 34 20.90 11.91 6.61
N VAL A 35 20.92 11.54 5.35
CA VAL A 35 20.48 10.24 4.87
C VAL A 35 21.57 9.54 4.07
N LYS A 36 21.66 8.23 4.23
CA LYS A 36 22.68 7.42 3.54
C LYS A 36 22.36 7.25 2.05
N TYR A 37 21.09 7.08 1.72
CA TYR A 37 20.62 6.80 0.36
C TYR A 37 19.61 7.83 -0.13
N ASN A 38 20.10 8.98 -0.59
CA ASN A 38 19.25 10.05 -1.17
C ASN A 38 18.30 9.56 -2.27
N LYS A 39 18.66 8.49 -2.98
CA LYS A 39 17.81 7.91 -4.01
C LYS A 39 16.51 7.33 -3.44
N LEU A 40 16.53 6.76 -2.24
CA LEU A 40 15.33 6.24 -1.56
C LEU A 40 14.40 7.39 -1.14
N VAL A 41 14.97 8.48 -0.61
CA VAL A 41 14.20 9.69 -0.30
C VAL A 41 13.52 10.23 -1.55
N LYS A 42 14.25 10.30 -2.67
CA LYS A 42 13.68 10.76 -3.94
C LYS A 42 12.53 9.88 -4.42
N TYR A 43 12.68 8.55 -4.36
CA TYR A 43 11.62 7.61 -4.73
C TYR A 43 10.39 7.77 -3.83
N GLU A 44 10.58 7.96 -2.53
CA GLU A 44 9.47 8.19 -1.61
C GLU A 44 8.74 9.50 -1.93
N GLN A 45 9.49 10.57 -2.23
CA GLN A 45 8.92 11.87 -2.63
C GLN A 45 8.16 11.78 -3.97
N GLU A 46 8.72 11.08 -4.95
CA GLU A 46 8.06 10.84 -6.24
C GLU A 46 6.76 10.04 -6.05
N ALA A 47 6.79 8.98 -5.23
CA ALA A 47 5.61 8.18 -4.94
C ALA A 47 4.50 9.01 -4.27
N ARG A 48 4.84 9.88 -3.32
CA ARG A 48 3.87 10.81 -2.72
C ARG A 48 3.28 11.79 -3.74
N GLY A 49 4.04 12.17 -4.75
CA GLY A 49 3.57 13.03 -5.83
C GLY A 49 2.48 12.39 -6.70
N PHE A 50 2.35 11.07 -6.68
CA PHE A 50 1.29 10.32 -7.38
C PHE A 50 0.02 10.13 -6.53
N PHE A 51 -0.10 10.82 -5.40
CA PHE A 51 -1.29 10.73 -4.56
C PHE A 51 -2.54 11.14 -5.33
N TRP A 52 -3.60 10.34 -5.19
CA TRP A 52 -4.92 10.57 -5.77
C TRP A 52 -5.98 9.91 -4.88
N VAL A 53 -7.25 10.26 -5.10
CA VAL A 53 -8.37 9.62 -4.41
C VAL A 53 -9.35 9.04 -5.43
N PRO A 54 -9.94 7.88 -5.15
CA PRO A 54 -10.85 7.19 -6.08
C PRO A 54 -12.03 8.06 -6.54
N GLU A 55 -12.47 8.95 -5.68
CA GLU A 55 -13.61 9.85 -5.91
C GLU A 55 -13.36 10.90 -7.00
N GLU A 56 -12.10 11.13 -7.40
CA GLU A 56 -11.76 12.00 -8.55
C GLU A 56 -12.15 11.38 -9.89
N ILE A 57 -12.43 10.08 -9.93
CA ILE A 57 -12.76 9.35 -11.15
C ILE A 57 -14.25 9.07 -11.19
N SER A 58 -14.95 9.67 -12.17
CA SER A 58 -16.36 9.36 -12.42
C SER A 58 -16.51 8.01 -13.11
N LEU A 59 -17.30 7.13 -12.52
CA LEU A 59 -17.60 5.79 -13.05
C LEU A 59 -19.00 5.70 -13.69
N THR A 60 -19.65 6.83 -13.95
CA THR A 60 -21.03 6.86 -14.52
C THR A 60 -21.10 6.17 -15.86
N LYS A 61 -20.14 6.45 -16.74
CA LYS A 61 -20.07 5.82 -18.06
C LYS A 61 -19.71 4.33 -17.93
N ASP A 62 -18.76 4.00 -17.09
CA ASP A 62 -18.31 2.62 -16.86
C ASP A 62 -19.45 1.73 -16.32
N ALA A 63 -20.28 2.27 -15.44
CA ALA A 63 -21.47 1.58 -14.95
C ALA A 63 -22.45 1.22 -16.07
N GLN A 64 -22.67 2.14 -17.02
CA GLN A 64 -23.54 1.86 -18.17
C GLN A 64 -22.87 0.87 -19.12
N ASP A 65 -21.61 1.06 -19.46
CA ASP A 65 -20.84 0.17 -20.34
C ASP A 65 -20.80 -1.26 -19.76
N PHE A 66 -20.62 -1.40 -18.45
CA PHE A 66 -20.65 -2.70 -17.77
C PHE A 66 -22.04 -3.35 -17.83
N LYS A 67 -23.11 -2.56 -17.64
CA LYS A 67 -24.48 -3.06 -17.74
C LYS A 67 -24.78 -3.64 -19.13
N ASP A 68 -24.29 -2.98 -20.19
CA ASP A 68 -24.52 -3.36 -21.57
C ASP A 68 -23.50 -4.41 -22.09
N ALA A 69 -22.46 -4.72 -21.31
CA ALA A 69 -21.45 -5.71 -21.66
C ALA A 69 -22.02 -7.14 -21.69
N SER A 70 -21.37 -8.02 -22.47
CA SER A 70 -21.73 -9.45 -22.50
C SER A 70 -21.39 -10.14 -21.15
N ASP A 71 -22.04 -11.25 -20.87
CA ASP A 71 -21.82 -12.02 -19.63
C ASP A 71 -20.36 -12.47 -19.51
N THR A 72 -19.70 -12.81 -20.62
CA THR A 72 -18.27 -13.15 -20.65
C THR A 72 -17.41 -11.98 -20.19
N VAL A 73 -17.67 -10.78 -20.69
CA VAL A 73 -16.92 -9.56 -20.29
C VAL A 73 -17.15 -9.24 -18.82
N LYS A 74 -18.41 -9.31 -18.36
CA LYS A 74 -18.77 -9.12 -16.94
C LYS A 74 -18.04 -10.10 -16.04
N HIS A 75 -18.01 -11.38 -16.43
CA HIS A 75 -17.33 -12.42 -15.67
C HIS A 75 -15.82 -12.16 -15.57
N ILE A 76 -15.16 -11.89 -16.70
CA ILE A 76 -13.71 -11.62 -16.73
C ILE A 76 -13.38 -10.39 -15.89
N PHE A 77 -14.14 -9.30 -16.04
CA PHE A 77 -13.93 -8.08 -15.27
C PHE A 77 -14.07 -8.34 -13.77
N THR A 78 -15.18 -9.00 -13.36
CA THR A 78 -15.46 -9.30 -11.96
C THR A 78 -14.36 -10.18 -11.35
N ALA A 79 -13.98 -11.26 -12.02
CA ALA A 79 -12.95 -12.18 -11.54
C ALA A 79 -11.60 -11.46 -11.35
N ASN A 80 -11.20 -10.60 -12.29
CA ASN A 80 -9.97 -9.82 -12.16
C ASN A 80 -10.06 -8.80 -11.02
N LEU A 81 -11.18 -8.08 -10.89
CA LEU A 81 -11.39 -7.10 -9.83
C LEU A 81 -11.29 -7.73 -8.44
N LEU A 82 -11.94 -8.89 -8.24
CA LEU A 82 -11.88 -9.65 -7.00
C LEU A 82 -10.46 -10.14 -6.70
N ARG A 83 -9.76 -10.65 -7.72
CA ARG A 83 -8.36 -11.07 -7.59
C ARG A 83 -7.46 -9.92 -7.18
N GLN A 84 -7.57 -8.76 -7.82
CA GLN A 84 -6.78 -7.57 -7.45
C GLN A 84 -7.08 -7.12 -6.02
N THR A 85 -8.35 -7.08 -5.64
CA THR A 85 -8.76 -6.75 -4.25
C THR A 85 -8.08 -7.66 -3.23
N ALA A 86 -8.03 -8.97 -3.50
CA ALA A 86 -7.38 -9.94 -2.61
C ALA A 86 -5.85 -9.76 -2.57
N LEU A 87 -5.21 -9.59 -3.74
CA LEU A 87 -3.76 -9.43 -3.85
C LEU A 87 -3.28 -8.16 -3.15
N ASP A 88 -3.91 -7.02 -3.39
CA ASP A 88 -3.52 -5.75 -2.78
C ASP A 88 -3.81 -5.71 -1.28
N SER A 89 -4.83 -6.45 -0.83
CA SER A 89 -5.07 -6.62 0.60
C SER A 89 -3.94 -7.36 1.32
N LEU A 90 -3.28 -8.30 0.66
CA LEU A 90 -2.07 -8.99 1.16
C LEU A 90 -0.83 -8.11 0.98
N GLN A 91 -0.65 -7.58 -0.21
CA GLN A 91 0.49 -6.74 -0.61
C GLN A 91 0.59 -5.48 0.26
N GLY A 92 -0.54 -4.85 0.58
CA GLY A 92 -0.57 -3.65 1.40
C GLY A 92 -0.04 -3.84 2.82
N ARG A 93 -0.11 -5.06 3.35
CA ARG A 93 0.43 -5.38 4.68
C ARG A 93 1.89 -5.80 4.64
N GLY A 94 2.36 -6.38 3.53
CA GLY A 94 3.69 -6.95 3.39
C GLY A 94 4.81 -5.96 3.72
N PRO A 95 4.89 -4.78 3.07
CA PRO A 95 5.96 -3.84 3.32
C PRO A 95 6.08 -3.42 4.79
N ALA A 96 4.96 -3.05 5.43
CA ALA A 96 4.97 -2.60 6.81
C ALA A 96 5.21 -3.72 7.82
N GLN A 97 4.65 -4.91 7.60
CA GLN A 97 4.72 -6.00 8.58
C GLN A 97 5.97 -6.86 8.46
N VAL A 98 6.49 -7.03 7.24
CA VAL A 98 7.60 -7.93 6.95
C VAL A 98 8.93 -7.19 6.89
N PHE A 99 8.98 -6.06 6.19
CA PHE A 99 10.24 -5.35 5.99
C PHE A 99 10.57 -4.37 7.11
N THR A 100 9.62 -3.59 7.61
CA THR A 100 9.95 -2.57 8.64
C THR A 100 10.59 -3.15 9.90
N PRO A 101 10.26 -4.34 10.39
CA PRO A 101 10.94 -4.91 11.56
C PRO A 101 12.42 -5.21 11.35
N VAL A 102 12.89 -5.33 10.11
CA VAL A 102 14.28 -5.65 9.78
C VAL A 102 15.02 -4.48 9.15
N ILE A 103 14.34 -3.38 8.84
CA ILE A 103 14.94 -2.16 8.29
C ILE A 103 15.65 -1.39 9.40
N SER A 104 16.84 -0.89 9.09
CA SER A 104 17.71 -0.21 10.05
C SER A 104 18.03 1.24 9.68
N ILE A 105 17.43 1.77 8.60
CA ILE A 105 17.62 3.15 8.13
C ILE A 105 16.27 3.83 7.84
N PRO A 106 16.09 5.12 8.20
CA PRO A 106 14.78 5.78 8.16
C PRO A 106 14.24 6.01 6.75
N GLU A 107 15.10 6.31 5.77
CA GLU A 107 14.66 6.58 4.40
C GLU A 107 14.06 5.35 3.71
N LEU A 108 14.51 4.14 4.04
CA LEU A 108 13.92 2.91 3.54
C LEU A 108 12.62 2.56 4.29
N GLU A 109 12.60 2.78 5.60
CA GLU A 109 11.38 2.56 6.40
C GLU A 109 10.24 3.45 5.91
N ALA A 110 10.50 4.74 5.68
CA ALA A 110 9.51 5.67 5.14
C ALA A 110 8.96 5.23 3.78
N LEU A 111 9.83 4.76 2.89
CA LEU A 111 9.43 4.24 1.58
C LEU A 111 8.49 3.02 1.71
N MET A 112 8.76 2.10 2.64
CA MET A 112 7.92 0.93 2.87
C MET A 112 6.56 1.29 3.47
N TYR A 113 6.50 2.25 4.39
CA TYR A 113 5.23 2.75 4.92
C TYR A 113 4.41 3.48 3.84
N ASN A 114 5.07 4.26 2.99
CA ASN A 114 4.40 4.91 1.87
C ASN A 114 3.81 3.88 0.90
N TRP A 115 4.54 2.84 0.54
CA TRP A 115 4.03 1.73 -0.27
C TRP A 115 2.81 1.07 0.39
N SER A 116 2.90 0.68 1.66
CA SER A 116 1.75 0.12 2.39
C SER A 116 0.54 1.05 2.41
N PHE A 117 0.76 2.35 2.51
CA PHE A 117 -0.31 3.35 2.46
C PHE A 117 -1.04 3.35 1.10
N PHE A 118 -0.30 3.36 -0.01
CA PHE A 118 -0.91 3.33 -1.34
C PHE A 118 -1.75 2.06 -1.55
N GLU A 119 -1.22 0.90 -1.21
CA GLU A 119 -1.93 -0.37 -1.37
C GLU A 119 -3.20 -0.45 -0.50
N THR A 120 -3.09 -0.06 0.78
CA THR A 120 -4.21 -0.21 1.72
C THR A 120 -5.25 0.90 1.62
N ASN A 121 -4.83 2.14 1.32
CA ASN A 121 -5.72 3.30 1.36
C ASN A 121 -6.15 3.79 -0.03
N ILE A 122 -5.32 3.64 -1.04
CA ILE A 122 -5.66 4.11 -2.39
C ILE A 122 -6.21 2.95 -3.22
N HIS A 123 -5.42 1.91 -3.45
CA HIS A 123 -5.82 0.78 -4.29
C HIS A 123 -7.03 0.05 -3.72
N SER A 124 -7.02 -0.36 -2.46
CA SER A 124 -8.14 -1.07 -1.84
C SER A 124 -9.44 -0.26 -1.81
N ARG A 125 -9.34 1.06 -1.62
CA ARG A 125 -10.52 1.96 -1.72
C ARG A 125 -11.02 2.10 -3.15
N SER A 126 -10.11 2.07 -4.13
CA SER A 126 -10.47 2.16 -5.54
C SER A 126 -11.31 0.97 -5.98
N TYR A 127 -10.93 -0.25 -5.59
CA TYR A 127 -11.74 -1.43 -5.87
C TYR A 127 -13.13 -1.35 -5.22
N SER A 128 -13.20 -0.86 -3.98
CA SER A 128 -14.47 -0.63 -3.30
C SER A 128 -15.30 0.45 -3.98
N HIS A 129 -14.66 1.50 -4.51
CA HIS A 129 -15.32 2.56 -5.28
C HIS A 129 -15.89 2.00 -6.58
N ILE A 130 -15.13 1.21 -7.34
CA ILE A 130 -15.57 0.52 -8.55
C ILE A 130 -16.77 -0.37 -8.24
N ILE A 131 -16.67 -1.24 -7.25
CA ILE A 131 -17.73 -2.19 -6.90
C ILE A 131 -19.04 -1.45 -6.55
N ARG A 132 -18.95 -0.38 -5.74
CA ARG A 132 -20.13 0.39 -5.34
C ARG A 132 -20.83 1.14 -6.49
N ASN A 133 -20.08 1.53 -7.50
CA ASN A 133 -20.61 2.33 -8.60
C ASN A 133 -21.03 1.51 -9.82
N ILE A 134 -20.45 0.32 -10.01
CA ILE A 134 -20.70 -0.51 -11.22
C ILE A 134 -21.76 -1.60 -10.96
N TYR A 135 -21.80 -2.18 -9.76
CA TYR A 135 -22.68 -3.31 -9.47
C TYR A 135 -23.98 -2.85 -8.79
N ASN A 136 -25.10 -3.42 -9.23
CA ASN A 136 -26.43 -3.14 -8.65
C ASN A 136 -26.53 -3.58 -7.18
N VAL A 137 -25.88 -4.69 -6.84
CA VAL A 137 -25.84 -5.24 -5.49
C VAL A 137 -24.39 -5.51 -5.10
N PRO A 138 -23.66 -4.49 -4.62
CA PRO A 138 -22.23 -4.60 -4.29
C PRO A 138 -21.89 -5.73 -3.32
N LYS A 139 -22.81 -6.05 -2.41
CA LYS A 139 -22.62 -7.10 -1.40
C LYS A 139 -22.46 -8.50 -2.04
N ASP A 140 -23.16 -8.78 -3.12
CA ASP A 140 -23.09 -10.09 -3.77
C ASP A 140 -21.73 -10.33 -4.41
N VAL A 141 -21.06 -9.27 -4.88
CA VAL A 141 -19.72 -9.36 -5.44
C VAL A 141 -18.70 -9.79 -4.38
N PHE A 142 -18.81 -9.26 -3.16
CA PHE A 142 -17.92 -9.63 -2.06
C PHE A 142 -18.16 -11.06 -1.56
N ASN A 143 -19.38 -11.56 -1.63
CA ASN A 143 -19.69 -12.93 -1.22
C ASN A 143 -19.03 -13.97 -2.13
N THR A 144 -18.78 -13.66 -3.40
CA THR A 144 -18.08 -14.56 -4.34
C THR A 144 -16.56 -14.66 -4.12
N ILE A 145 -15.97 -13.85 -3.26
CA ILE A 145 -14.54 -13.98 -2.87
C ILE A 145 -14.30 -15.22 -1.99
N HIS A 146 -15.36 -15.73 -1.35
CA HIS A 146 -15.27 -16.80 -0.35
C HIS A 146 -15.65 -18.19 -0.89
N ASP A 147 -16.09 -18.29 -2.13
CA ASP A 147 -16.41 -19.53 -2.84
C ASP A 147 -15.29 -19.91 -3.84
#